data_19fd265d9cea20ed97590a227854e5a0
#
_entry.id   19fd265d9cea20ed97590a227854e5a0
#
_cell.length_a   1.000
_cell.length_b   1.000
_cell.length_c   1.000
_cell.angle_alpha   90.00
_cell.angle_beta   90.00
_cell.angle_gamma   90.00
#
_symmetry.space_group_name_H-M   'P 1'
#
loop_
_entity.id
_entity.type
_entity.pdbx_description
1 polymer ?
#
loop_
_entity_poly.entity_id
_entity_poly.type
_entity_poly.pdbx_seq_one_letter_code
_entity_poly.pdbx_strand_id
1 'polypeptide(L)'
;MKVFDLSKTVINQSKNDLIYKTEDEKYWVYEVIFQSKECIAPHSHPFREDCAVVLSGHLDYYVSNKKTIRASKGEIVFGWKNHIHGYRNNEIEPLHLLILVTPNKIGLEYLPDDDPKIIHVSEEKRLIKQFEYRVASSPFSSFEKIKVDSTYSEACSEKEIVAFIHCEDKRAYIFENEYTKITTTNPTVFIKYSVKI
;
A
#
# COMPACT_ATOMS: atom_id res chain seq x y z
N MET A 1 5.61 12.85 -14.11
CA MET A 1 4.66 11.74 -13.85
C MET A 1 5.20 10.44 -14.41
N LYS A 2 5.21 9.37 -13.62
CA LYS A 2 5.50 7.99 -14.06
C LYS A 2 4.21 7.17 -14.02
N VAL A 3 4.00 6.29 -15.01
CA VAL A 3 2.79 5.46 -15.13
C VAL A 3 3.18 3.99 -15.18
N PHE A 4 2.58 3.18 -14.33
CA PHE A 4 2.76 1.74 -14.25
C PHE A 4 1.46 1.04 -14.63
N ASP A 5 1.48 0.27 -15.71
CA ASP A 5 0.36 -0.57 -16.16
C ASP A 5 0.57 -2.00 -15.67
N LEU A 6 -0.04 -2.33 -14.55
CA LEU A 6 0.07 -3.62 -13.87
C LEU A 6 -0.98 -4.63 -14.35
N SER A 7 -1.88 -4.21 -15.27
CA SER A 7 -2.91 -5.10 -15.84
C SER A 7 -2.31 -6.21 -16.70
N LYS A 8 -1.11 -5.98 -17.25
CA LYS A 8 -0.38 -6.92 -18.11
C LYS A 8 0.51 -7.89 -17.33
N THR A 9 0.59 -7.74 -16.02
CA THR A 9 1.44 -8.60 -15.20
C THR A 9 0.91 -10.04 -15.21
N VAL A 10 1.82 -10.97 -15.48
CA VAL A 10 1.54 -12.40 -15.42
C VAL A 10 1.40 -12.82 -13.96
N ILE A 11 0.21 -13.29 -13.56
CA ILE A 11 -0.12 -13.61 -12.16
C ILE A 11 -0.03 -15.10 -11.82
N ASN A 12 0.43 -15.95 -12.75
CA ASN A 12 0.54 -17.40 -12.53
C ASN A 12 1.85 -17.84 -11.83
N GLN A 13 2.67 -16.89 -11.40
CA GLN A 13 3.90 -17.15 -10.66
C GLN A 13 4.10 -16.07 -9.59
N SER A 14 4.83 -16.43 -8.54
CA SER A 14 5.19 -15.51 -7.47
C SER A 14 6.08 -14.38 -7.99
N LYS A 15 5.86 -13.19 -7.46
CA LYS A 15 6.57 -11.98 -7.86
C LYS A 15 6.82 -11.08 -6.66
N ASN A 16 7.97 -10.44 -6.63
CA ASN A 16 8.28 -9.37 -5.66
C ASN A 16 9.27 -8.40 -6.34
N ASP A 17 8.74 -7.53 -7.17
CA ASP A 17 9.54 -6.62 -8.00
C ASP A 17 9.46 -5.19 -7.48
N LEU A 18 10.62 -4.57 -7.30
CA LEU A 18 10.73 -3.14 -7.10
C LEU A 18 10.42 -2.44 -8.44
N ILE A 19 9.24 -1.82 -8.54
CA ILE A 19 8.81 -1.13 -9.78
C ILE A 19 9.13 0.35 -9.78
N TYR A 20 9.31 0.95 -8.59
CA TYR A 20 9.64 2.35 -8.45
C TYR A 20 10.43 2.60 -7.17
N LYS A 21 11.40 3.53 -7.25
CA LYS A 21 12.07 4.14 -6.10
C LYS A 21 12.45 5.59 -6.40
N THR A 22 12.52 6.42 -5.35
CA THR A 22 13.10 7.77 -5.44
C THR A 22 14.62 7.71 -5.53
N GLU A 23 15.25 8.78 -6.03
CA GLU A 23 16.71 8.88 -6.11
C GLU A 23 17.38 8.81 -4.73
N ASP A 24 16.75 9.40 -3.71
CA ASP A 24 17.21 9.35 -2.32
C ASP A 24 16.84 8.05 -1.58
N GLU A 25 16.22 7.11 -2.30
CA GLU A 25 15.80 5.78 -1.82
C GLU A 25 14.84 5.80 -0.61
N LYS A 26 14.19 6.92 -0.32
CA LYS A 26 13.28 7.02 0.82
C LYS A 26 11.89 6.44 0.56
N TYR A 27 11.47 6.36 -0.69
CA TYR A 27 10.18 5.81 -1.07
C TYR A 27 10.34 4.72 -2.12
N TRP A 28 9.75 3.57 -1.86
CA TRP A 28 9.78 2.39 -2.73
C TRP A 28 8.38 1.85 -2.97
N VAL A 29 8.14 1.35 -4.17
CA VAL A 29 6.92 0.65 -4.56
C VAL A 29 7.28 -0.71 -5.10
N TYR A 30 6.72 -1.73 -4.48
CA TYR A 30 6.83 -3.11 -4.94
C TYR A 30 5.52 -3.59 -5.54
N GLU A 31 5.62 -4.29 -6.66
CA GLU A 31 4.56 -5.14 -7.16
C GLU A 31 4.78 -6.56 -6.64
N VAL A 32 3.79 -7.09 -5.93
CA VAL A 32 3.90 -8.39 -5.27
C VAL A 32 2.75 -9.30 -5.67
N ILE A 33 3.09 -10.55 -6.04
CA ILE A 33 2.13 -11.60 -6.32
C ILE A 33 2.45 -12.78 -5.42
N PHE A 34 1.47 -13.16 -4.60
CA PHE A 34 1.49 -14.38 -3.81
C PHE A 34 0.65 -15.46 -4.48
N GLN A 35 1.25 -16.63 -4.68
CA GLN A 35 0.51 -17.84 -5.00
C GLN A 35 -0.17 -18.40 -3.75
N SER A 36 -0.97 -19.45 -3.94
CA SER A 36 -1.66 -20.13 -2.83
C SER A 36 -0.68 -20.53 -1.72
N LYS A 37 -1.02 -20.21 -0.46
CA LYS A 37 -0.26 -20.50 0.76
C LYS A 37 1.05 -19.73 0.96
N GLU A 38 1.41 -18.85 0.04
CA GLU A 38 2.56 -17.98 0.23
C GLU A 38 2.30 -16.89 1.27
N CYS A 39 3.34 -16.50 1.98
CA CYS A 39 3.24 -15.49 3.02
C CYS A 39 4.57 -14.75 3.26
N ILE A 40 4.46 -13.52 3.75
CA ILE A 40 5.48 -12.84 4.52
C ILE A 40 5.04 -12.92 5.98
N ALA A 41 5.86 -13.55 6.82
CA ALA A 41 5.56 -13.77 8.23
C ALA A 41 5.32 -12.45 8.99
N PRO A 42 4.55 -12.49 10.11
CA PRO A 42 4.36 -11.31 10.94
C PRO A 42 5.70 -10.76 11.44
N HIS A 43 5.89 -9.45 11.27
CA HIS A 43 7.08 -8.71 11.68
C HIS A 43 6.72 -7.24 11.94
N SER A 44 7.67 -6.46 12.43
CA SER A 44 7.53 -5.02 12.59
C SER A 44 8.76 -4.28 12.05
N HIS A 45 8.59 -3.01 11.78
CA HIS A 45 9.69 -2.12 11.37
C HIS A 45 9.81 -0.95 12.34
N PRO A 46 10.99 -0.75 12.97
CA PRO A 46 11.22 0.37 13.88
C PRO A 46 11.42 1.71 13.17
N PHE A 47 11.67 1.71 11.86
CA PHE A 47 12.07 2.93 11.13
C PHE A 47 11.32 3.18 9.83
N ARG A 48 10.42 2.29 9.41
CA ARG A 48 9.68 2.42 8.14
C ARG A 48 8.22 1.99 8.28
N GLU A 49 7.47 2.23 7.24
CA GLU A 49 6.09 1.78 7.05
C GLU A 49 6.01 0.94 5.80
N ASP A 50 5.25 -0.16 5.86
CA ASP A 50 4.95 -1.05 4.75
C ASP A 50 3.42 -1.13 4.61
N CYS A 51 2.83 -0.23 3.84
CA CYS A 51 1.39 -0.25 3.57
C CYS A 51 1.12 -0.98 2.26
N ALA A 52 -0.04 -1.60 2.12
CA ALA A 52 -0.37 -2.29 0.89
C ALA A 52 -1.78 -1.98 0.38
N VAL A 53 -1.89 -1.93 -0.96
CA VAL A 53 -3.15 -1.86 -1.70
C VAL A 53 -3.41 -3.21 -2.37
N VAL A 54 -4.59 -3.76 -2.17
CA VAL A 54 -5.00 -5.01 -2.82
C VAL A 54 -5.51 -4.69 -4.23
N LEU A 55 -4.81 -5.17 -5.26
CA LEU A 55 -5.20 -5.00 -6.66
C LEU A 55 -6.13 -6.11 -7.15
N SER A 56 -5.95 -7.35 -6.67
CA SER A 56 -6.86 -8.47 -6.87
C SER A 56 -6.60 -9.61 -5.88
N GLY A 57 -7.58 -10.48 -5.70
CA GLY A 57 -7.54 -11.57 -4.73
C GLY A 57 -7.95 -11.13 -3.33
N HIS A 58 -7.60 -11.94 -2.34
CA HIS A 58 -7.89 -11.73 -0.93
C HIS A 58 -6.62 -11.86 -0.11
N LEU A 59 -6.39 -10.88 0.75
CA LEU A 59 -5.25 -10.81 1.65
C LEU A 59 -5.70 -11.14 3.07
N ASP A 60 -5.07 -12.14 3.69
CA ASP A 60 -5.05 -12.27 5.15
C ASP A 60 -3.86 -11.47 5.67
N TYR A 61 -4.16 -10.30 6.25
CA TYR A 61 -3.19 -9.35 6.74
C TYR A 61 -2.96 -9.51 8.23
N TYR A 62 -1.73 -9.78 8.65
CA TYR A 62 -1.40 -9.92 10.06
C TYR A 62 -1.49 -8.57 10.79
N VAL A 63 -2.20 -8.56 11.92
CA VAL A 63 -2.30 -7.42 12.85
C VAL A 63 -1.69 -7.75 14.22
N SER A 64 -1.34 -9.03 14.41
CA SER A 64 -0.49 -9.56 15.48
C SER A 64 0.18 -10.85 14.99
N ASN A 65 1.02 -11.48 15.81
CA ASN A 65 1.66 -12.76 15.45
C ASN A 65 0.65 -13.90 15.22
N LYS A 66 -0.56 -13.78 15.76
CA LYS A 66 -1.57 -14.84 15.73
C LYS A 66 -2.89 -14.44 15.06
N LYS A 67 -3.09 -13.14 14.78
CA LYS A 67 -4.36 -12.62 14.30
C LYS A 67 -4.21 -11.96 12.95
N THR A 68 -5.13 -12.28 12.06
CA THR A 68 -5.26 -11.64 10.75
C THR A 68 -6.59 -10.91 10.61
N ILE A 69 -6.60 -9.88 9.76
CA ILE A 69 -7.82 -9.28 9.20
C ILE A 69 -7.82 -9.53 7.71
N ARG A 70 -9.02 -9.62 7.12
CA ARG A 70 -9.15 -9.85 5.69
C ARG A 70 -9.31 -8.55 4.93
N ALA A 71 -8.53 -8.40 3.86
CA ALA A 71 -8.65 -7.33 2.90
C ALA A 71 -8.87 -7.86 1.49
N SER A 72 -9.60 -7.10 0.68
CA SER A 72 -10.02 -7.45 -0.68
C SER A 72 -9.64 -6.35 -1.66
N LYS A 73 -9.85 -6.58 -2.96
CA LYS A 73 -9.58 -5.62 -4.03
C LYS A 73 -10.11 -4.21 -3.69
N GLY A 74 -9.27 -3.20 -3.87
CA GLY A 74 -9.57 -1.80 -3.58
C GLY A 74 -9.48 -1.41 -2.10
N GLU A 75 -9.03 -2.32 -1.23
CA GLU A 75 -8.80 -2.07 0.17
C GLU A 75 -7.32 -1.81 0.46
N ILE A 76 -7.05 -1.06 1.54
CA ILE A 76 -5.72 -0.62 1.94
C ILE A 76 -5.45 -1.11 3.35
N VAL A 77 -4.29 -1.75 3.57
CA VAL A 77 -3.82 -2.15 4.88
C VAL A 77 -2.59 -1.37 5.30
N PHE A 78 -2.45 -1.14 6.61
CA PHE A 78 -1.44 -0.25 7.18
C PHE A 78 -0.46 -1.00 8.08
N GLY A 79 0.78 -1.14 7.60
CA GLY A 79 1.95 -1.59 8.36
C GLY A 79 2.78 -0.40 8.81
N TRP A 80 2.20 0.46 9.68
CA TRP A 80 2.92 1.61 10.19
C TRP A 80 4.08 1.21 11.13
N LYS A 81 4.98 2.15 11.35
CA LYS A 81 6.13 1.98 12.23
C LYS A 81 5.74 1.33 13.57
N ASN A 82 6.48 0.30 13.99
CA ASN A 82 6.28 -0.47 15.22
C ASN A 82 4.91 -1.20 15.33
N HIS A 83 4.20 -1.39 14.22
CA HIS A 83 3.02 -2.23 14.19
C HIS A 83 3.39 -3.59 13.60
N ILE A 84 2.98 -4.68 14.25
CA ILE A 84 3.10 -6.01 13.66
C ILE A 84 2.25 -6.06 12.39
N HIS A 85 2.84 -6.51 11.30
CA HIS A 85 2.17 -6.72 10.03
C HIS A 85 2.83 -7.88 9.26
N GLY A 86 2.15 -8.33 8.24
CA GLY A 86 2.58 -9.39 7.35
C GLY A 86 1.46 -9.73 6.39
N TYR A 87 1.76 -10.52 5.40
CA TYR A 87 0.89 -10.75 4.25
C TYR A 87 0.76 -12.24 3.99
N ARG A 88 -0.44 -12.73 3.75
CA ARG A 88 -0.66 -14.14 3.44
C ARG A 88 -1.78 -14.32 2.42
N ASN A 89 -1.55 -15.19 1.44
CA ASN A 89 -2.58 -15.69 0.56
C ASN A 89 -3.04 -17.08 1.01
N ASN A 90 -4.22 -17.19 1.59
CA ASN A 90 -4.83 -18.47 1.96
C ASN A 90 -5.76 -19.04 0.87
N GLU A 91 -6.04 -18.27 -0.17
CA GLU A 91 -6.90 -18.68 -1.27
C GLU A 91 -6.14 -19.50 -2.32
N ILE A 92 -6.89 -20.12 -3.24
CA ILE A 92 -6.33 -20.80 -4.41
C ILE A 92 -5.90 -19.75 -5.45
N GLU A 93 -6.72 -18.72 -5.62
CA GLU A 93 -6.46 -17.63 -6.55
C GLU A 93 -5.27 -16.77 -6.14
N PRO A 94 -4.44 -16.31 -7.08
CA PRO A 94 -3.33 -15.42 -6.79
C PRO A 94 -3.76 -14.10 -6.15
N LEU A 95 -3.01 -13.65 -5.16
CA LEU A 95 -3.14 -12.34 -4.55
C LEU A 95 -2.16 -11.37 -5.19
N HIS A 96 -2.65 -10.23 -5.69
CA HIS A 96 -1.85 -9.18 -6.32
C HIS A 96 -1.90 -7.90 -5.49
N LEU A 97 -0.74 -7.41 -5.06
CA LEU A 97 -0.58 -6.26 -4.18
C LEU A 97 0.34 -5.21 -4.80
N LEU A 98 0.11 -3.93 -4.44
CA LEU A 98 1.17 -2.92 -4.40
C LEU A 98 1.56 -2.69 -2.94
N ILE A 99 2.84 -2.87 -2.62
CA ILE A 99 3.39 -2.55 -1.30
C ILE A 99 4.17 -1.23 -1.42
N LEU A 100 3.82 -0.29 -0.54
CA LEU A 100 4.28 1.09 -0.49
C LEU A 100 5.14 1.26 0.76
N VAL A 101 6.43 1.48 0.59
CA VAL A 101 7.43 1.52 1.68
C VAL A 101 7.96 2.92 1.85
N THR A 102 7.91 3.46 3.08
CA THR A 102 8.47 4.80 3.41
C THR A 102 8.71 4.99 4.91
N PRO A 103 9.76 5.71 5.32
CA PRO A 103 11.01 5.84 4.58
C PRO A 103 11.66 4.47 4.43
N ASN A 104 12.39 4.23 3.35
CA ASN A 104 13.10 2.95 3.21
C ASN A 104 14.35 2.93 4.10
N LYS A 105 14.19 2.51 5.33
CA LYS A 105 15.28 2.27 6.28
C LYS A 105 15.32 0.80 6.67
N ILE A 106 16.51 0.24 6.72
CA ILE A 106 16.72 -1.14 7.13
C ILE A 106 16.30 -1.29 8.60
N GLY A 107 15.61 -2.34 8.90
CA GLY A 107 15.16 -2.70 10.23
C GLY A 107 13.91 -3.56 10.11
N LEU A 108 14.05 -4.85 10.38
CA LEU A 108 12.98 -5.81 10.45
C LEU A 108 13.16 -6.56 11.78
N GLU A 109 12.12 -6.57 12.60
CA GLU A 109 12.13 -7.19 13.91
C GLU A 109 10.98 -8.21 14.01
N TYR A 110 11.31 -9.40 14.50
CA TYR A 110 10.33 -10.44 14.85
C TYR A 110 10.13 -10.40 16.38
N LEU A 111 9.18 -9.59 16.81
CA LEU A 111 8.91 -9.35 18.22
C LEU A 111 7.65 -10.09 18.67
N PRO A 112 7.56 -10.54 19.94
CA PRO A 112 6.31 -11.05 20.48
C PRO A 112 5.26 -9.94 20.57
N ASP A 113 3.97 -10.33 20.63
CA ASP A 113 2.85 -9.37 20.63
C ASP A 113 2.88 -8.43 21.86
N ASP A 114 3.44 -8.86 22.97
CA ASP A 114 3.56 -8.12 24.24
C ASP A 114 4.87 -7.33 24.39
N ASP A 115 5.71 -7.29 23.33
CA ASP A 115 6.93 -6.46 23.35
C ASP A 115 6.55 -4.97 23.49
N PRO A 116 7.19 -4.23 24.43
CA PRO A 116 6.86 -2.82 24.67
C PRO A 116 7.12 -1.87 23.50
N LYS A 117 7.87 -2.28 22.50
CA LYS A 117 8.08 -1.51 21.27
C LYS A 117 6.87 -1.59 20.31
N ILE A 118 6.00 -2.60 20.45
CA ILE A 118 4.87 -2.81 19.56
C ILE A 118 3.74 -1.85 19.89
N ILE A 119 3.28 -1.16 18.86
CA ILE A 119 2.13 -0.27 18.96
C ILE A 119 0.87 -1.04 18.56
N HIS A 120 -0.07 -1.15 19.50
CA HIS A 120 -1.36 -1.77 19.27
C HIS A 120 -2.41 -0.70 18.92
N VAL A 121 -3.13 -0.94 17.86
CA VAL A 121 -4.30 -0.14 17.46
C VAL A 121 -5.44 -1.08 17.10
N SER A 122 -6.66 -0.56 17.14
CA SER A 122 -7.83 -1.31 16.72
C SER A 122 -7.77 -1.68 15.22
N GLU A 123 -8.41 -2.78 14.85
CA GLU A 123 -8.35 -3.33 13.48
C GLU A 123 -8.91 -2.37 12.45
N GLU A 124 -9.97 -1.61 12.78
CA GLU A 124 -10.53 -0.60 11.88
C GLU A 124 -9.55 0.52 11.54
N LYS A 125 -8.52 0.75 12.35
CA LYS A 125 -7.43 1.68 12.03
C LYS A 125 -6.36 1.08 11.13
N ARG A 126 -6.37 -0.25 10.97
CA ARG A 126 -5.40 -0.99 10.16
C ARG A 126 -5.87 -1.26 8.74
N LEU A 127 -7.11 -0.91 8.40
CA LEU A 127 -7.75 -1.20 7.11
C LEU A 127 -8.66 -0.06 6.68
N ILE A 128 -8.59 0.38 5.42
CA ILE A 128 -9.66 1.15 4.75
C ILE A 128 -10.39 0.20 3.79
N LYS A 129 -11.69 0.01 4.02
CA LYS A 129 -12.53 -0.85 3.19
C LYS A 129 -12.85 -0.23 1.84
N GLN A 130 -13.31 -1.06 0.88
CA GLN A 130 -13.52 -0.65 -0.53
C GLN A 130 -14.40 0.60 -0.67
N PHE A 131 -15.46 0.74 0.09
CA PHE A 131 -16.41 1.86 0.01
C PHE A 131 -16.25 2.88 1.13
N GLU A 132 -15.14 2.84 1.84
CA GLU A 132 -14.85 3.76 2.94
C GLU A 132 -13.98 4.92 2.43
N TYR A 133 -14.49 6.15 2.58
CA TYR A 133 -13.82 7.39 2.17
C TYR A 133 -13.37 8.15 3.40
N ARG A 134 -12.30 7.70 4.00
CA ARG A 134 -11.65 8.39 5.12
C ARG A 134 -10.16 8.58 4.84
N VAL A 135 -9.58 9.56 5.50
CA VAL A 135 -8.12 9.73 5.54
C VAL A 135 -7.54 8.87 6.65
N ALA A 136 -6.52 8.09 6.32
CA ALA A 136 -5.65 7.44 7.30
C ALA A 136 -4.25 7.98 7.13
N SER A 137 -3.64 8.44 8.23
CA SER A 137 -2.33 9.09 8.18
C SER A 137 -1.42 8.64 9.31
N SER A 138 -0.14 8.69 9.03
CA SER A 138 0.99 8.56 9.94
C SER A 138 1.85 9.83 9.87
N PRO A 139 2.95 9.92 10.64
CA PRO A 139 3.92 10.99 10.46
C PRO A 139 4.60 11.03 9.08
N PHE A 140 4.63 9.91 8.34
CA PHE A 140 5.35 9.79 7.07
C PHE A 140 4.45 9.78 5.85
N SER A 141 3.22 9.27 5.98
CA SER A 141 2.34 9.05 4.84
C SER A 141 0.88 9.30 5.16
N SER A 142 0.08 9.48 4.12
CA SER A 142 -1.38 9.51 4.20
C SER A 142 -2.03 8.78 3.03
N PHE A 143 -3.19 8.19 3.29
CA PHE A 143 -4.03 7.55 2.31
C PHE A 143 -5.43 8.12 2.36
N GLU A 144 -6.02 8.32 1.20
CA GLU A 144 -7.44 8.65 1.03
C GLU A 144 -7.98 8.05 -0.26
N LYS A 145 -9.28 7.80 -0.32
CA LYS A 145 -9.95 7.48 -1.57
C LYS A 145 -10.59 8.75 -2.10
N ILE A 146 -10.32 9.04 -3.36
CA ILE A 146 -10.88 10.19 -4.06
C ILE A 146 -11.70 9.74 -5.25
N LYS A 147 -12.80 10.41 -5.51
CA LYS A 147 -13.60 10.25 -6.73
C LYS A 147 -13.26 11.39 -7.68
N VAL A 148 -12.84 11.04 -8.88
CA VAL A 148 -12.51 11.99 -9.94
C VAL A 148 -13.58 11.87 -11.01
N ASP A 149 -14.43 12.90 -11.15
CA ASP A 149 -15.53 12.89 -12.12
C ASP A 149 -15.08 13.27 -13.53
N SER A 150 -14.04 14.11 -13.65
CA SER A 150 -13.43 14.49 -14.93
C SER A 150 -11.93 14.80 -14.79
N THR A 151 -11.60 15.77 -13.95
CA THR A 151 -10.20 16.19 -13.70
C THR A 151 -10.00 16.46 -12.22
N TYR A 152 -8.96 15.91 -11.67
CA TYR A 152 -8.41 16.23 -10.36
C TYR A 152 -7.05 16.90 -10.56
N SER A 153 -6.79 17.98 -9.83
CA SER A 153 -5.50 18.65 -9.85
C SER A 153 -5.15 19.21 -8.48
N GLU A 154 -3.89 19.07 -8.11
CA GLU A 154 -3.35 19.52 -6.83
C GLU A 154 -1.89 19.93 -6.99
N ALA A 155 -1.47 20.97 -6.28
CA ALA A 155 -0.06 21.32 -6.20
C ALA A 155 0.63 20.42 -5.17
N CYS A 156 1.62 19.65 -5.58
CA CYS A 156 2.51 18.97 -4.65
C CYS A 156 3.57 19.93 -4.13
N SER A 157 3.91 19.82 -2.85
CA SER A 157 5.05 20.53 -2.31
C SER A 157 6.36 19.99 -2.88
N GLU A 158 7.44 20.79 -2.83
CA GLU A 158 8.77 20.40 -3.36
C GLU A 158 9.40 19.16 -2.68
N LYS A 159 8.73 18.63 -1.64
CA LYS A 159 9.18 17.45 -0.88
C LYS A 159 8.04 16.46 -0.69
N GLU A 160 7.23 16.29 -1.72
CA GLU A 160 6.09 15.39 -1.66
C GLU A 160 6.05 14.46 -2.87
N ILE A 161 5.70 13.21 -2.60
CA ILE A 161 5.35 12.23 -3.64
C ILE A 161 3.88 11.92 -3.49
N VAL A 162 3.16 11.96 -4.61
CA VAL A 162 1.76 11.56 -4.65
C VAL A 162 1.59 10.43 -5.65
N ALA A 163 1.01 9.33 -5.20
CA ALA A 163 0.61 8.23 -6.07
C ALA A 163 -0.90 8.12 -6.12
N PHE A 164 -1.44 7.91 -7.33
CA PHE A 164 -2.84 7.59 -7.57
C PHE A 164 -2.92 6.16 -8.09
N ILE A 165 -3.65 5.32 -7.39
CA ILE A 165 -3.78 3.90 -7.72
C ILE A 165 -5.23 3.62 -8.13
N HIS A 166 -5.41 3.18 -9.37
CA HIS A 166 -6.70 2.75 -9.91
C HIS A 166 -6.75 1.22 -9.91
N CYS A 167 -7.47 0.66 -8.93
CA CYS A 167 -7.51 -0.78 -8.71
C CYS A 167 -8.25 -1.56 -9.80
N GLU A 168 -9.26 -0.93 -10.48
CA GLU A 168 -10.00 -1.60 -11.54
C GLU A 168 -9.12 -1.88 -12.76
N ASP A 169 -8.37 -0.86 -13.22
CA ASP A 169 -7.46 -0.99 -14.36
C ASP A 169 -6.06 -1.48 -13.94
N LYS A 170 -5.81 -1.65 -12.66
CA LYS A 170 -4.49 -1.98 -12.10
C LYS A 170 -3.40 -1.03 -12.60
N ARG A 171 -3.62 0.28 -12.45
CA ARG A 171 -2.67 1.33 -12.82
C ARG A 171 -2.25 2.17 -11.65
N ALA A 172 -0.97 2.52 -11.61
CA ALA A 172 -0.44 3.49 -10.66
C ALA A 172 0.21 4.66 -11.40
N TYR A 173 -0.08 5.87 -10.94
CA TYR A 173 0.45 7.14 -11.44
C TYR A 173 1.24 7.79 -10.31
N ILE A 174 2.53 8.03 -10.50
CA ILE A 174 3.40 8.59 -9.47
C ILE A 174 3.92 9.94 -9.92
N PHE A 175 3.75 10.94 -9.07
CA PHE A 175 4.19 12.33 -9.23
C PHE A 175 5.22 12.65 -8.15
N GLU A 176 6.36 13.20 -8.54
CA GLU A 176 7.41 13.68 -7.65
C GLU A 176 7.59 15.18 -7.85
N ASN A 177 7.46 15.96 -6.78
CA ASN A 177 7.78 17.40 -6.79
C ASN A 177 7.15 18.17 -7.96
N GLU A 178 6.01 17.74 -8.45
CA GLU A 178 5.35 18.32 -9.60
C GLU A 178 3.84 18.46 -9.38
N TYR A 179 3.22 19.35 -10.15
CA TYR A 179 1.77 19.51 -10.13
C TYR A 179 1.09 18.21 -10.57
N THR A 180 0.24 17.67 -9.71
CA THR A 180 -0.51 16.46 -10.03
C THR A 180 -1.74 16.81 -10.86
N LYS A 181 -1.95 16.07 -11.95
CA LYS A 181 -3.16 16.17 -12.75
C LYS A 181 -3.58 14.79 -13.24
N ILE A 182 -4.77 14.35 -12.82
CA ILE A 182 -5.42 13.13 -13.29
C ILE A 182 -6.68 13.51 -14.05
N THR A 183 -6.82 13.01 -15.27
CA THR A 183 -8.01 13.20 -16.09
C THR A 183 -8.65 11.85 -16.41
N THR A 184 -9.97 11.76 -16.28
CA THR A 184 -10.76 10.55 -16.54
C THR A 184 -11.90 10.87 -17.50
N THR A 185 -12.29 9.90 -18.30
CA THR A 185 -13.45 10.01 -19.21
C THR A 185 -14.78 9.69 -18.51
N ASN A 186 -14.71 8.93 -17.41
CA ASN A 186 -15.85 8.54 -16.58
C ASN A 186 -15.49 8.74 -15.11
N PRO A 187 -16.47 8.91 -14.22
CA PRO A 187 -16.24 8.97 -12.78
C PRO A 187 -15.43 7.76 -12.30
N THR A 188 -14.28 8.02 -11.72
CA THR A 188 -13.30 6.99 -11.36
C THR A 188 -12.84 7.17 -9.91
N VAL A 189 -12.73 6.09 -9.17
CA VAL A 189 -12.22 6.11 -7.80
C VAL A 189 -10.74 5.73 -7.81
N PHE A 190 -9.92 6.61 -7.22
CA PHE A 190 -8.50 6.36 -6.98
C PHE A 190 -8.21 6.25 -5.49
N ILE A 191 -7.21 5.45 -5.16
CA ILE A 191 -6.52 5.52 -3.89
C ILE A 191 -5.40 6.54 -4.08
N LYS A 192 -5.46 7.66 -3.37
CA LYS A 192 -4.39 8.65 -3.31
C LYS A 192 -3.51 8.32 -2.12
N TYR A 193 -2.23 8.20 -2.37
CA TYR A 193 -1.19 8.02 -1.37
C TYR A 193 -0.21 9.17 -1.46
N SER A 194 0.01 9.86 -0.33
CA SER A 194 0.93 10.99 -0.25
C SER A 194 2.03 10.70 0.76
N VAL A 195 3.27 11.00 0.40
CA VAL A 195 4.47 10.86 1.24
C VAL A 195 5.17 12.20 1.33
N LYS A 196 5.54 12.60 2.54
CA LYS A 196 6.44 13.74 2.79
C LYS A 196 7.87 13.20 2.86
N ILE A 197 8.72 13.69 1.97
CA ILE A 197 10.13 13.30 1.85
C ILE A 197 11.00 14.19 2.74
#